data_3524f7d274323121d062f45814033980
#
_entry.id   3524f7d274323121d062f45814033980
#
_cell.length_a   1.000
_cell.length_b   1.000
_cell.length_c   1.000
_cell.angle_alpha   90.00
_cell.angle_beta   90.00
_cell.angle_gamma   90.00
#
_symmetry.space_group_name_H-M   'P 1'
#
loop_
_entity.id
_entity.type
_entity.pdbx_description
1 polymer ?
#
loop_
_entity_poly.entity_id
_entity_poly.type
_entity_poly.pdbx_seq_one_letter_code
_entity_poly.pdbx_strand_id
1 'polypeptide(L)'
;MRALIPESDSRPADVLVPRYTNGKDTCIDVTVINSCRLDLLLRSSEEPGYALNHVFNSKWSKHGAACERAGMVFLPLAFDTFGAIHPQGVDFIKKLGKSVARSTCQEDSECVSQLFQRLSILLVKGNVSLLLNRRPDIQVP
;
A
#
# COMPACT_ATOMS: atom_id res chain seq x y z
N MET A 1 -7.78 -19.54 -3.24
CA MET A 1 -7.89 -18.87 -1.91
C MET A 1 -9.35 -18.58 -1.64
N ARG A 2 -9.90 -19.07 -0.53
CA ARG A 2 -11.29 -18.77 -0.13
C ARG A 2 -11.42 -17.28 0.20
N ALA A 3 -12.60 -16.70 -0.07
CA ALA A 3 -12.91 -15.32 0.28
C ALA A 3 -12.61 -15.06 1.77
N LEU A 4 -11.89 -14.00 2.08
CA LEU A 4 -11.52 -13.61 3.45
C LEU A 4 -12.75 -13.19 4.29
N ILE A 5 -13.86 -12.87 3.62
CA ILE A 5 -15.13 -12.51 4.24
C ILE A 5 -16.20 -13.47 3.71
N PRO A 6 -16.90 -14.23 4.59
CA PRO A 6 -17.81 -15.31 4.19
C PRO A 6 -19.01 -14.89 3.33
N GLU A 7 -19.37 -13.61 3.32
CA GLU A 7 -20.59 -13.10 2.66
C GLU A 7 -20.35 -12.32 1.37
N SER A 8 -19.10 -12.22 0.89
CA SER A 8 -18.82 -11.51 -0.36
C SER A 8 -17.79 -12.24 -1.21
N ASP A 9 -18.05 -12.34 -2.51
CA ASP A 9 -17.08 -12.75 -3.53
C ASP A 9 -15.91 -11.73 -3.69
N SER A 10 -15.93 -10.63 -2.94
CA SER A 10 -14.92 -9.60 -2.99
C SER A 10 -13.70 -9.99 -2.15
N ARG A 11 -12.51 -9.88 -2.74
CA ARG A 11 -11.24 -9.94 -2.02
C ARG A 11 -10.93 -8.53 -1.49
N PRO A 12 -11.16 -8.24 -0.20
CA PRO A 12 -10.98 -6.88 0.33
C PRO A 12 -9.51 -6.53 0.54
N ALA A 13 -8.59 -7.50 0.41
CA ALA A 13 -7.18 -7.29 0.72
C ALA A 13 -6.26 -8.18 -0.11
N ASP A 14 -5.06 -7.65 -0.40
CA ASP A 14 -3.98 -8.38 -1.06
C ASP A 14 -3.21 -9.26 -0.08
N VAL A 15 -3.08 -8.81 1.18
CA VAL A 15 -2.32 -9.48 2.23
C VAL A 15 -3.13 -9.54 3.52
N LEU A 16 -3.14 -10.70 4.17
CA LEU A 16 -3.66 -10.89 5.52
C LEU A 16 -2.51 -11.13 6.50
N VAL A 17 -2.43 -10.30 7.54
CA VAL A 17 -1.47 -10.47 8.62
C VAL A 17 -2.22 -10.89 9.90
N PRO A 18 -2.08 -12.17 10.31
CA PRO A 18 -2.81 -12.68 11.47
C PRO A 18 -2.38 -11.97 12.77
N ARG A 19 -3.36 -11.60 13.58
CA ARG A 19 -3.20 -11.05 14.94
C ARG A 19 -2.21 -9.88 15.07
N TYR A 20 -2.05 -9.10 13.99
CA TYR A 20 -1.05 -8.03 13.94
C TYR A 20 -1.47 -6.79 14.74
N THR A 21 -2.71 -6.33 14.63
CA THR A 21 -3.19 -5.12 15.29
C THR A 21 -4.05 -5.47 16.51
N ASN A 22 -3.53 -5.30 17.70
CA ASN A 22 -4.22 -5.57 18.97
C ASN A 22 -4.85 -6.97 19.02
N GLY A 23 -4.13 -7.99 18.52
CA GLY A 23 -4.60 -9.37 18.48
C GLY A 23 -5.65 -9.67 17.39
N LYS A 24 -6.00 -8.68 16.58
CA LYS A 24 -6.91 -8.83 15.43
C LYS A 24 -6.13 -9.05 14.14
N ASP A 25 -6.71 -9.79 13.23
CA ASP A 25 -6.17 -9.96 11.88
C ASP A 25 -6.23 -8.63 11.13
N THR A 26 -5.19 -8.31 10.39
CA THR A 26 -5.09 -7.07 9.62
C THR A 26 -5.11 -7.39 8.12
N CYS A 27 -6.10 -6.85 7.43
CA CYS A 27 -6.26 -6.92 5.98
C CYS A 27 -5.57 -5.72 5.34
N ILE A 28 -4.56 -5.97 4.51
CA ILE A 28 -3.79 -4.93 3.82
C ILE A 28 -4.15 -4.95 2.34
N ASP A 29 -4.59 -3.81 1.81
CA ASP A 29 -4.84 -3.59 0.38
C ASP A 29 -3.79 -2.60 -0.14
N VAL A 30 -2.89 -3.08 -1.01
CA VAL A 30 -1.79 -2.29 -1.55
C VAL A 30 -2.27 -1.53 -2.78
N THR A 31 -2.00 -0.24 -2.83
CA THR A 31 -2.37 0.57 -3.99
C THR A 31 -1.30 1.60 -4.31
N VAL A 32 -1.09 1.84 -5.62
CA VAL A 32 -0.20 2.88 -6.13
C VAL A 32 -1.02 3.87 -6.92
N ILE A 33 -0.93 5.15 -6.56
CA ILE A 33 -1.64 6.26 -7.22
C ILE A 33 -0.64 7.16 -7.93
N ASN A 34 -1.00 7.65 -9.11
CA ASN A 34 -0.24 8.70 -9.77
C ASN A 34 -0.90 10.06 -9.47
N SER A 35 -0.23 10.90 -8.67
CA SER A 35 -0.71 12.24 -8.33
C SER A 35 -0.77 13.19 -9.53
N CYS A 36 -0.09 12.86 -10.64
CA CYS A 36 -0.17 13.60 -11.91
C CYS A 36 -1.32 13.15 -12.81
N ARG A 37 -2.23 12.29 -12.35
CA ARG A 37 -3.47 12.01 -13.10
C ARG A 37 -4.25 13.31 -13.29
N LEU A 38 -4.84 13.47 -14.47
CA LEU A 38 -5.55 14.72 -14.85
C LEU A 38 -6.66 15.11 -13.86
N ASP A 39 -7.38 14.11 -13.34
CA ASP A 39 -8.47 14.31 -12.36
C ASP A 39 -7.98 14.67 -10.94
N LEU A 40 -6.70 14.43 -10.63
CA LEU A 40 -6.10 14.69 -9.33
C LEU A 40 -5.08 15.85 -9.36
N LEU A 41 -4.55 16.17 -10.53
CA LEU A 41 -3.40 17.04 -10.71
C LEU A 41 -3.56 18.40 -10.04
N LEU A 42 -4.68 19.08 -10.28
CA LEU A 42 -4.92 20.42 -9.74
C LEU A 42 -4.86 20.38 -8.20
N ARG A 43 -5.64 19.51 -7.59
CA ARG A 43 -5.69 19.41 -6.13
C ARG A 43 -4.38 18.88 -5.52
N SER A 44 -3.71 17.97 -6.20
CA SER A 44 -2.39 17.47 -5.75
C SER A 44 -1.30 18.54 -5.80
N SER A 45 -1.43 19.54 -6.68
CA SER A 45 -0.52 20.69 -6.75
C SER A 45 -0.75 21.72 -5.63
N GLU A 46 -1.97 21.80 -5.13
CA GLU A 46 -2.36 22.76 -4.09
C GLU A 46 -2.24 22.16 -2.68
N GLU A 47 -2.52 20.86 -2.54
CA GLU A 47 -2.57 20.15 -1.26
C GLU A 47 -1.58 18.97 -1.24
N PRO A 48 -0.49 19.05 -0.48
CA PRO A 48 0.46 17.95 -0.33
C PRO A 48 -0.23 16.68 0.21
N GLY A 49 -0.03 15.54 -0.46
CA GLY A 49 -0.61 14.28 -0.06
C GLY A 49 -2.09 14.06 -0.46
N TYR A 50 -2.71 14.99 -1.19
CA TYR A 50 -4.10 14.86 -1.61
C TYR A 50 -4.39 13.52 -2.31
N ALA A 51 -3.59 13.13 -3.29
CA ALA A 51 -3.79 11.89 -4.03
C ALA A 51 -3.74 10.65 -3.12
N LEU A 52 -2.81 10.62 -2.16
CA LEU A 52 -2.70 9.54 -1.18
C LEU A 52 -3.91 9.47 -0.25
N ASN A 53 -4.35 10.62 0.27
CA ASN A 53 -5.55 10.72 1.11
C ASN A 53 -6.80 10.31 0.31
N HIS A 54 -6.91 10.74 -0.94
CA HIS A 54 -8.03 10.40 -1.82
C HIS A 54 -8.15 8.88 -2.01
N VAL A 55 -7.07 8.21 -2.40
CA VAL A 55 -7.12 6.76 -2.63
C VAL A 55 -7.28 5.98 -1.32
N PHE A 56 -6.66 6.43 -0.23
CA PHE A 56 -6.82 5.84 1.09
C PHE A 56 -8.29 5.86 1.53
N ASN A 57 -8.94 7.02 1.48
CA ASN A 57 -10.34 7.18 1.87
C ASN A 57 -11.28 6.39 0.97
N SER A 58 -11.02 6.37 -0.35
CA SER A 58 -11.79 5.57 -1.30
C SER A 58 -11.75 4.07 -0.97
N LYS A 59 -10.57 3.54 -0.67
CA LYS A 59 -10.40 2.13 -0.27
C LYS A 59 -11.05 1.83 1.07
N TRP A 60 -10.88 2.73 2.03
CA TRP A 60 -11.50 2.60 3.35
C TRP A 60 -13.02 2.58 3.27
N SER A 61 -13.61 3.49 2.53
CA SER A 61 -15.08 3.55 2.33
C SER A 61 -15.62 2.28 1.69
N LYS A 62 -14.84 1.65 0.81
CA LYS A 62 -15.26 0.45 0.09
C LYS A 62 -15.17 -0.82 0.93
N HIS A 63 -14.12 -0.98 1.74
CA HIS A 63 -13.79 -2.25 2.39
C HIS A 63 -13.74 -2.19 3.92
N GLY A 64 -13.56 -0.99 4.51
CA GLY A 64 -13.35 -0.81 5.94
C GLY A 64 -14.48 -1.40 6.80
N ALA A 65 -15.72 -1.02 6.51
CA ALA A 65 -16.88 -1.49 7.28
C ALA A 65 -17.09 -3.01 7.17
N ALA A 66 -16.78 -3.63 6.05
CA ALA A 66 -16.88 -5.08 5.88
C ALA A 66 -15.82 -5.81 6.72
N CYS A 67 -14.58 -5.31 6.74
CA CYS A 67 -13.53 -5.86 7.58
C CYS A 67 -13.83 -5.70 9.07
N GLU A 68 -14.32 -4.53 9.50
CA GLU A 68 -14.71 -4.29 10.88
C GLU A 68 -15.81 -5.24 11.38
N ARG A 69 -16.85 -5.47 10.55
CA ARG A 69 -17.91 -6.45 10.87
C ARG A 69 -17.37 -7.87 11.00
N ALA A 70 -16.32 -8.20 10.24
CA ALA A 70 -15.65 -9.50 10.35
C ALA A 70 -14.62 -9.56 11.51
N GLY A 71 -14.54 -8.52 12.35
CA GLY A 71 -13.62 -8.44 13.48
C GLY A 71 -12.15 -8.22 13.08
N MET A 72 -11.91 -7.82 11.85
CA MET A 72 -10.57 -7.55 11.28
C MET A 72 -10.29 -6.06 11.21
N VAL A 73 -9.01 -5.70 11.15
CA VAL A 73 -8.57 -4.33 10.86
C VAL A 73 -8.27 -4.21 9.37
N PHE A 74 -8.75 -3.14 8.73
CA PHE A 74 -8.46 -2.84 7.34
C PHE A 74 -7.41 -1.73 7.24
N LEU A 75 -6.38 -1.95 6.43
CA LEU A 75 -5.31 -0.98 6.18
C LEU A 75 -5.06 -0.81 4.68
N PRO A 76 -5.52 0.28 4.07
CA PRO A 76 -5.06 0.67 2.74
C PRO A 76 -3.59 1.10 2.80
N LEU A 77 -2.70 0.37 2.13
CA LEU A 77 -1.29 0.71 2.03
C LEU A 77 -1.06 1.47 0.73
N ALA A 78 -1.21 2.79 0.80
CA ALA A 78 -1.19 3.66 -0.36
C ALA A 78 0.20 4.27 -0.60
N PHE A 79 0.67 4.13 -1.84
CA PHE A 79 1.91 4.71 -2.36
C PHE A 79 1.60 5.66 -3.51
N ASP A 80 2.40 6.72 -3.65
CA ASP A 80 2.47 7.52 -4.87
C ASP A 80 3.55 6.96 -5.81
N THR A 81 3.36 7.10 -7.12
CA THR A 81 4.36 6.70 -8.13
C THR A 81 5.72 7.37 -7.94
N PHE A 82 5.79 8.49 -7.23
CA PHE A 82 7.02 9.22 -6.91
C PHE A 82 7.66 8.80 -5.59
N GLY A 83 7.08 7.85 -4.86
CA GLY A 83 7.65 7.27 -3.65
C GLY A 83 7.05 7.80 -2.34
N ALA A 84 6.11 8.72 -2.38
CA ALA A 84 5.39 9.13 -1.18
C ALA A 84 4.50 8.01 -0.66
N ILE A 85 4.32 7.94 0.64
CA ILE A 85 3.53 6.90 1.33
C ILE A 85 2.53 7.58 2.26
N HIS A 86 1.30 7.10 2.29
CA HIS A 86 0.31 7.60 3.24
C HIS A 86 0.78 7.42 4.69
N PRO A 87 0.56 8.39 5.62
CA PRO A 87 1.08 8.34 6.98
C PRO A 87 0.80 7.04 7.73
N GLN A 88 -0.41 6.49 7.62
CA GLN A 88 -0.73 5.19 8.24
C GLN A 88 0.09 4.03 7.65
N GLY A 89 0.43 4.10 6.36
CA GLY A 89 1.35 3.14 5.72
C GLY A 89 2.77 3.26 6.27
N VAL A 90 3.25 4.49 6.48
CA VAL A 90 4.57 4.73 7.11
C VAL A 90 4.62 4.12 8.50
N ASP A 91 3.58 4.34 9.33
CA ASP A 91 3.51 3.78 10.68
C ASP A 91 3.47 2.25 10.67
N PHE A 92 2.73 1.66 9.73
CA PHE A 92 2.69 0.22 9.54
C PHE A 92 4.08 -0.34 9.19
N ILE A 93 4.78 0.26 8.21
CA ILE A 93 6.11 -0.19 7.78
C ILE A 93 7.13 -0.08 8.92
N LYS A 94 7.08 1.00 9.71
CA LYS A 94 7.93 1.16 10.89
C LYS A 94 7.68 0.07 11.94
N LYS A 95 6.42 -0.22 12.25
CA LYS A 95 6.06 -1.29 13.21
C LYS A 95 6.49 -2.66 12.70
N LEU A 96 6.29 -2.92 11.40
CA LEU A 96 6.72 -4.16 10.76
C LEU A 96 8.24 -4.32 10.84
N GLY A 97 9.01 -3.28 10.52
CA GLY A 97 10.47 -3.27 10.60
C GLY A 97 10.99 -3.59 12.01
N LYS A 98 10.38 -2.97 13.03
CA LYS A 98 10.71 -3.28 14.43
C LYS A 98 10.35 -4.73 14.81
N SER A 99 9.26 -5.26 14.28
CA SER A 99 8.86 -6.65 14.52
C SER A 99 9.86 -7.63 13.88
N VAL A 100 10.33 -7.33 12.67
CA VAL A 100 11.39 -8.11 11.99
C VAL A 100 12.70 -8.03 12.77
N ALA A 101 13.12 -6.84 13.21
CA ALA A 101 14.33 -6.64 13.99
C ALA A 101 14.37 -7.52 15.25
N ARG A 102 13.26 -7.57 15.98
CA ARG A 102 13.14 -8.44 17.18
C ARG A 102 13.29 -9.91 16.84
N SER A 103 12.71 -10.37 15.72
CA SER A 103 12.78 -11.78 15.32
C SER A 103 14.13 -12.20 14.76
N THR A 104 14.92 -11.23 14.25
CA THR A 104 16.23 -11.47 13.63
C THR A 104 17.41 -11.01 14.50
N CYS A 105 17.14 -10.47 15.69
CA CYS A 105 18.15 -9.92 16.60
C CYS A 105 19.00 -8.81 15.92
N GLN A 106 18.37 -7.98 15.12
CA GLN A 106 18.97 -6.82 14.43
C GLN A 106 18.52 -5.50 15.06
N GLU A 107 19.18 -4.40 14.68
CA GLU A 107 18.80 -3.05 15.11
C GLU A 107 17.48 -2.60 14.44
N ASP A 108 16.58 -2.02 15.24
CA ASP A 108 15.28 -1.52 14.78
C ASP A 108 15.40 -0.54 13.58
N SER A 109 16.34 0.40 13.71
CA SER A 109 16.59 1.44 12.70
C SER A 109 17.07 0.87 11.37
N GLU A 110 17.92 -0.15 11.43
CA GLU A 110 18.45 -0.82 10.25
C GLU A 110 17.35 -1.58 9.51
N CYS A 111 16.58 -2.40 10.22
CA CYS A 111 15.47 -3.15 9.61
C CYS A 111 14.40 -2.24 9.02
N VAL A 112 14.04 -1.15 9.68
CA VAL A 112 13.09 -0.16 9.17
C VAL A 112 13.64 0.50 7.90
N SER A 113 14.92 0.93 7.92
CA SER A 113 15.56 1.54 6.75
C SER A 113 15.61 0.59 5.55
N GLN A 114 16.00 -0.65 5.78
CA GLN A 114 16.03 -1.68 4.73
C GLN A 114 14.66 -1.94 4.11
N LEU A 115 13.57 -1.92 4.90
CA LEU A 115 12.20 -2.08 4.37
C LEU A 115 11.83 -0.91 3.46
N PHE A 116 12.06 0.35 3.88
CA PHE A 116 11.80 1.51 3.04
C PHE A 116 12.61 1.49 1.74
N GLN A 117 13.89 1.13 1.82
CA GLN A 117 14.74 1.00 0.62
C GLN A 117 14.21 -0.06 -0.34
N ARG A 118 13.85 -1.25 0.15
CA ARG A 118 13.30 -2.34 -0.67
C ARG A 118 11.99 -1.94 -1.34
N LEU A 119 11.08 -1.30 -0.60
CA LEU A 119 9.81 -0.82 -1.14
C LEU A 119 10.02 0.24 -2.21
N SER A 120 10.94 1.19 -2.00
CA SER A 120 11.30 2.21 -2.99
C SER A 120 11.86 1.60 -4.28
N ILE A 121 12.74 0.61 -4.17
CA ILE A 121 13.30 -0.10 -5.33
C ILE A 121 12.20 -0.86 -6.08
N LEU A 122 11.30 -1.55 -5.37
CA LEU A 122 10.19 -2.27 -5.99
C LEU A 122 9.23 -1.34 -6.71
N LEU A 123 8.94 -0.17 -6.13
CA LEU A 123 8.11 0.85 -6.76
C LEU A 123 8.72 1.36 -8.08
N VAL A 124 10.01 1.70 -8.06
CA VAL A 124 10.74 2.15 -9.27
C VAL A 124 10.74 1.05 -10.34
N LYS A 125 11.05 -0.19 -9.96
CA LYS A 125 11.02 -1.33 -10.90
C LYS A 125 9.63 -1.52 -11.50
N GLY A 126 8.58 -1.44 -10.71
CA GLY A 126 7.20 -1.52 -11.16
C GLY A 126 6.85 -0.42 -12.17
N ASN A 127 7.22 0.83 -11.86
CA ASN A 127 6.99 1.97 -12.75
C ASN A 127 7.73 1.80 -14.09
N VAL A 128 9.00 1.39 -14.05
CA VAL A 128 9.78 1.13 -15.27
C VAL A 128 9.16 0.01 -16.10
N SER A 129 8.74 -1.08 -15.48
CA SER A 129 8.07 -2.19 -16.17
C SER A 129 6.79 -1.73 -16.87
N LEU A 130 5.96 -0.92 -16.19
CA LEU A 130 4.74 -0.35 -16.77
C LEU A 130 5.04 0.57 -17.96
N LEU A 131 6.09 1.38 -17.89
CA LEU A 131 6.51 2.25 -18.99
C LEU A 131 7.01 1.45 -20.19
N LEU A 132 7.82 0.42 -19.96
CA LEU A 132 8.34 -0.44 -21.04
C LEU A 132 7.21 -1.21 -21.73
N ASN A 133 6.24 -1.72 -20.97
CA ASN A 133 5.10 -2.46 -21.52
C ASN A 133 4.12 -1.58 -22.32
N ARG A 134 4.20 -0.24 -22.18
CA ARG A 134 3.38 0.72 -22.93
C ARG A 134 4.06 1.27 -24.18
N ARG A 135 5.31 0.90 -24.45
CA ARG A 135 5.94 1.27 -25.72
C ARG A 135 5.19 0.57 -26.85
N PRO A 136 4.62 1.30 -27.83
CA PRO A 136 4.22 0.68 -29.08
C PRO A 136 5.49 0.05 -29.67
N ASP A 137 5.37 -1.17 -30.23
CA ASP A 137 6.46 -1.82 -30.93
C ASP A 137 7.00 -0.83 -31.97
N ILE A 138 8.13 -0.22 -31.67
CA ILE A 138 8.85 0.59 -32.66
C ILE A 138 9.39 -0.45 -33.62
N GLN A 139 8.66 -0.72 -34.68
CA GLN A 139 9.20 -1.38 -35.84
C GLN A 139 10.30 -0.44 -36.38
N VAL A 140 11.54 -0.75 -36.05
CA VAL A 140 12.70 -0.13 -36.66
C VAL A 140 12.69 -0.59 -38.11
N PRO A 141 12.65 0.33 -39.10
CA PRO A 141 12.66 -0.02 -40.52
C PRO A 141 13.93 -0.72 -40.92
#